data_2af81f805e9f46d063d7b43c49d0babe
#
_entry.id   2af81f805e9f46d063d7b43c49d0babe
#
_cell.length_a   1.000
_cell.length_b   1.000
_cell.length_c   1.000
_cell.angle_alpha   90.00
_cell.angle_beta   90.00
_cell.angle_gamma   90.00
#
_symmetry.space_group_name_H-M   'P 1'
#
loop_
_entity.id
_entity.type
_entity.pdbx_description
1 polymer ?
#
loop_
_entity_poly.entity_id
_entity_poly.type
_entity_poly.pdbx_seq_one_letter_code
_entity_poly.pdbx_strand_id
1 'polypeptide(L)'
;PALDAVQVDGISLPIALGLLVMMYPVLAKVRYDRLDTVTSDRQLLVSSLVLNWVVGPALMFALAWLLLPDLPEYRTGLIIVGLARCIAMVVIWNDLACGDREAAAVLVALNSVFQVIAFAGLGWFYLVALPGWLGLDTAGLDVSSWDIARSVLIFLGVPLLAGYLTRRFGERAKGRVWYEQRFLPRIGPFALYGLLFTIVILFALQGDQITSQPLDVARIALPLLAYFAIMWAGSFTLGKRLGLSYQRSTTLAFTAAGNNFELAIAVAVATFGITSGEALAGVVGPLIEVPVLVALVYVSLAARPLFTRSSPPSKGSS
;
A
#
# COMPACT_ATOMS: atom_id res chain seq x y z
N PRO A 1 -29.45 4.24 -5.88
CA PRO A 1 -30.01 2.98 -5.38
C PRO A 1 -29.87 2.87 -3.86
N ALA A 2 -30.44 1.80 -3.24
CA ALA A 2 -30.55 1.66 -1.79
C ALA A 2 -29.23 1.76 -0.98
N LEU A 3 -28.09 1.54 -1.59
CA LEU A 3 -26.76 1.64 -0.95
C LEU A 3 -26.29 3.08 -0.72
N ASP A 4 -26.81 4.04 -1.49
CA ASP A 4 -26.54 5.47 -1.31
C ASP A 4 -27.49 6.14 -0.31
N ALA A 5 -28.54 5.46 0.10
CA ALA A 5 -29.58 6.03 0.96
C ALA A 5 -29.10 6.24 2.42
N VAL A 6 -27.98 5.61 2.81
CA VAL A 6 -27.42 5.75 4.17
C VAL A 6 -26.00 6.30 4.06
N GLN A 7 -25.92 7.63 3.92
CA GLN A 7 -24.64 8.36 3.92
C GLN A 7 -24.50 9.16 5.23
N VAL A 8 -23.27 9.19 5.76
CA VAL A 8 -22.88 10.07 6.84
C VAL A 8 -21.71 10.91 6.35
N ASP A 9 -21.89 12.21 6.28
CA ASP A 9 -20.89 13.17 5.76
C ASP A 9 -20.37 12.81 4.33
N GLY A 10 -21.26 12.37 3.44
CA GLY A 10 -20.91 12.02 2.06
C GLY A 10 -20.30 10.62 1.87
N ILE A 11 -20.06 9.87 2.95
CA ILE A 11 -19.53 8.51 2.91
C ILE A 11 -20.65 7.50 3.04
N SER A 12 -20.74 6.56 2.11
CA SER A 12 -21.67 5.42 2.20
C SER A 12 -21.32 4.55 3.42
N LEU A 13 -22.26 4.43 4.36
CA LEU A 13 -22.05 3.65 5.58
C LEU A 13 -21.71 2.17 5.33
N PRO A 14 -22.34 1.47 4.36
CA PRO A 14 -21.97 0.10 4.04
C PRO A 14 -20.50 -0.04 3.57
N ILE A 15 -20.01 0.92 2.78
CA ILE A 15 -18.62 0.90 2.29
C ILE A 15 -17.65 1.21 3.42
N ALA A 16 -17.94 2.23 4.22
CA ALA A 16 -17.15 2.57 5.40
C ALA A 16 -17.01 1.36 6.34
N LEU A 17 -18.10 0.63 6.57
CA LEU A 17 -18.09 -0.58 7.40
C LEU A 17 -17.25 -1.70 6.73
N GLY A 18 -17.42 -1.92 5.43
CA GLY A 18 -16.62 -2.90 4.68
C GLY A 18 -15.11 -2.63 4.78
N LEU A 19 -14.72 -1.37 4.61
CA LEU A 19 -13.33 -0.92 4.73
C LEU A 19 -12.77 -1.10 6.16
N LEU A 20 -13.54 -0.74 7.19
CA LEU A 20 -13.13 -0.92 8.60
C LEU A 20 -13.00 -2.40 8.96
N VAL A 21 -13.96 -3.23 8.54
CA VAL A 21 -13.95 -4.69 8.76
C VAL A 21 -12.74 -5.33 8.06
N MET A 22 -12.37 -4.84 6.89
CA MET A 22 -11.20 -5.30 6.13
C MET A 22 -9.88 -4.89 6.82
N MET A 23 -9.76 -3.63 7.24
CA MET A 23 -8.51 -3.08 7.77
C MET A 23 -8.16 -3.60 9.16
N TYR A 24 -9.16 -3.83 10.03
CA TYR A 24 -8.92 -4.24 11.40
C TYR A 24 -8.14 -5.56 11.53
N PRO A 25 -8.51 -6.69 10.88
CA PRO A 25 -7.75 -7.93 11.00
C PRO A 25 -6.33 -7.85 10.46
N VAL A 26 -6.12 -7.03 9.43
CA VAL A 26 -4.78 -6.79 8.86
C VAL A 26 -3.90 -6.11 9.90
N LEU A 27 -4.38 -5.06 10.52
CA LEU A 27 -3.64 -4.27 11.51
C LEU A 27 -3.52 -4.99 12.86
N ALA A 28 -4.45 -5.87 13.22
CA ALA A 28 -4.33 -6.75 14.38
C ALA A 28 -3.20 -7.79 14.24
N LYS A 29 -2.80 -8.15 13.02
CA LYS A 29 -1.66 -9.06 12.76
C LYS A 29 -0.30 -8.37 12.94
N VAL A 30 -0.24 -7.04 12.88
CA VAL A 30 1.02 -6.29 12.93
C VAL A 30 1.75 -6.50 14.26
N ARG A 31 3.03 -6.80 14.19
CA ARG A 31 3.88 -7.07 15.36
C ARG A 31 4.63 -5.82 15.79
N TYR A 32 3.95 -4.96 16.52
CA TYR A 32 4.52 -3.70 17.02
C TYR A 32 5.64 -3.90 18.04
N ASP A 33 5.69 -5.08 18.70
CA ASP A 33 6.71 -5.48 19.66
C ASP A 33 8.09 -5.76 19.01
N ARG A 34 8.13 -5.90 17.69
CA ARG A 34 9.37 -6.18 16.96
C ARG A 34 10.01 -4.96 16.29
N LEU A 35 9.45 -3.79 16.47
CA LEU A 35 10.07 -2.54 15.95
C LEU A 35 11.48 -2.34 16.49
N ASP A 36 11.76 -2.81 17.71
CA ASP A 36 13.09 -2.72 18.35
C ASP A 36 14.15 -3.62 17.68
N THR A 37 13.74 -4.72 17.05
CA THR A 37 14.70 -5.68 16.45
C THR A 37 15.23 -5.24 15.09
N VAL A 38 14.54 -4.31 14.42
CA VAL A 38 14.95 -3.79 13.09
C VAL A 38 16.01 -2.71 13.17
N THR A 39 16.18 -2.10 14.34
CA THR A 39 17.26 -1.12 14.54
C THR A 39 18.66 -1.71 14.31
N SER A 40 18.80 -3.04 14.24
CA SER A 40 20.07 -3.71 13.95
C SER A 40 20.50 -3.65 12.48
N ASP A 41 19.55 -3.55 11.52
CA ASP A 41 19.87 -3.39 10.09
C ASP A 41 19.46 -2.00 9.58
N ARG A 42 20.29 -1.02 9.92
CA ARG A 42 20.11 0.37 9.52
C ARG A 42 20.00 0.54 7.99
N GLN A 43 20.75 -0.27 7.24
CA GLN A 43 20.76 -0.18 5.78
C GLN A 43 19.41 -0.54 5.19
N LEU A 44 18.82 -1.66 5.60
CA LEU A 44 17.50 -2.08 5.15
C LEU A 44 16.43 -1.08 5.58
N LEU A 45 16.49 -0.64 6.83
CA LEU A 45 15.51 0.29 7.40
C LEU A 45 15.51 1.64 6.67
N VAL A 46 16.67 2.29 6.56
CA VAL A 46 16.78 3.60 5.90
C VAL A 46 16.43 3.50 4.42
N SER A 47 16.91 2.45 3.73
CA SER A 47 16.56 2.24 2.31
C SER A 47 15.06 2.05 2.14
N SER A 48 14.41 1.28 3.02
CA SER A 48 12.96 1.09 2.97
C SER A 48 12.20 2.39 3.22
N LEU A 49 12.59 3.18 4.23
CA LEU A 49 11.96 4.47 4.51
C LEU A 49 12.09 5.44 3.32
N VAL A 50 13.30 5.57 2.76
CA VAL A 50 13.53 6.45 1.60
C VAL A 50 12.74 5.99 0.38
N LEU A 51 12.76 4.69 0.08
CA LEU A 51 12.02 4.15 -1.07
C LEU A 51 10.51 4.29 -0.90
N ASN A 52 9.97 4.01 0.28
CA ASN A 52 8.53 4.05 0.51
C ASN A 52 7.98 5.48 0.65
N TRP A 53 8.72 6.40 1.27
CA TRP A 53 8.18 7.69 1.69
C TRP A 53 8.74 8.89 0.92
N VAL A 54 9.77 8.69 0.11
CA VAL A 54 10.34 9.72 -0.77
C VAL A 54 10.25 9.29 -2.22
N VAL A 55 10.92 8.20 -2.58
CA VAL A 55 11.05 7.76 -3.98
C VAL A 55 9.71 7.31 -4.56
N GLY A 56 8.96 6.46 -3.84
CA GLY A 56 7.68 5.95 -4.30
C GLY A 56 6.66 7.04 -4.59
N PRO A 57 6.35 7.93 -3.63
CA PRO A 57 5.45 9.06 -3.87
C PRO A 57 5.92 9.98 -5.01
N ALA A 58 7.20 10.32 -5.05
CA ALA A 58 7.77 11.17 -6.10
C ALA A 58 7.66 10.52 -7.49
N LEU A 59 7.95 9.22 -7.59
CA LEU A 59 7.82 8.48 -8.84
C LEU A 59 6.36 8.41 -9.30
N MET A 60 5.42 8.09 -8.40
CA MET A 60 4.01 8.04 -8.77
C MET A 60 3.51 9.42 -9.20
N PHE A 61 3.89 10.47 -8.49
CA PHE A 61 3.58 11.85 -8.88
C PHE A 61 4.10 12.15 -10.29
N ALA A 62 5.37 11.85 -10.57
CA ALA A 62 5.96 12.09 -11.88
C ALA A 62 5.27 11.29 -13.00
N LEU A 63 5.00 10.01 -12.78
CA LEU A 63 4.31 9.15 -13.74
C LEU A 63 2.86 9.61 -13.99
N ALA A 64 2.15 10.00 -12.93
CA ALA A 64 0.78 10.48 -13.02
C ALA A 64 0.70 11.78 -13.83
N TRP A 65 1.58 12.74 -13.58
CA TRP A 65 1.64 13.98 -14.34
C TRP A 65 2.11 13.79 -15.79
N LEU A 66 3.04 12.87 -16.03
CA LEU A 66 3.57 12.60 -17.36
C LEU A 66 2.57 11.87 -18.26
N LEU A 67 1.85 10.89 -17.71
CA LEU A 67 1.00 9.97 -18.49
C LEU A 67 -0.48 10.34 -18.47
N LEU A 68 -0.92 11.15 -17.49
CA LEU A 68 -2.32 11.59 -17.33
C LEU A 68 -2.44 13.12 -17.18
N PRO A 69 -1.83 13.94 -18.08
CA PRO A 69 -1.89 15.39 -17.97
C PRO A 69 -3.32 15.94 -18.17
N ASP A 70 -4.12 15.26 -18.96
CA ASP A 70 -5.48 15.61 -19.36
C ASP A 70 -6.59 14.94 -18.51
N LEU A 71 -6.23 14.10 -17.54
CA LEU A 71 -7.15 13.34 -16.68
C LEU A 71 -6.88 13.65 -15.19
N PRO A 72 -7.27 14.85 -14.71
CA PRO A 72 -6.90 15.34 -13.38
C PRO A 72 -7.42 14.46 -12.24
N GLU A 73 -8.64 13.92 -12.34
CA GLU A 73 -9.22 13.06 -11.32
C GLU A 73 -8.42 11.75 -11.16
N TYR A 74 -8.13 11.07 -12.28
CA TYR A 74 -7.34 9.83 -12.26
C TYR A 74 -5.91 10.08 -11.82
N ARG A 75 -5.31 11.19 -12.24
CA ARG A 75 -3.98 11.63 -11.78
C ARG A 75 -3.95 11.80 -10.26
N THR A 76 -4.93 12.49 -9.69
CA THR A 76 -5.08 12.67 -8.25
C THR A 76 -5.26 11.36 -7.52
N GLY A 77 -6.12 10.48 -8.02
CA GLY A 77 -6.32 9.14 -7.46
C GLY A 77 -5.03 8.30 -7.44
N LEU A 78 -4.25 8.32 -8.53
CA LEU A 78 -2.96 7.62 -8.58
C LEU A 78 -1.92 8.22 -7.64
N ILE A 79 -1.89 9.53 -7.45
CA ILE A 79 -1.02 10.16 -6.45
C ILE A 79 -1.40 9.67 -5.04
N ILE A 80 -2.69 9.61 -4.71
CA ILE A 80 -3.18 9.07 -3.44
C ILE A 80 -2.75 7.59 -3.26
N VAL A 81 -2.88 6.77 -4.31
CA VAL A 81 -2.36 5.39 -4.34
C VAL A 81 -0.85 5.38 -4.08
N GLY A 82 -0.11 6.27 -4.72
CA GLY A 82 1.33 6.40 -4.55
C GLY A 82 1.77 6.74 -3.12
N LEU A 83 0.93 7.38 -2.33
CA LEU A 83 1.17 7.70 -0.91
C LEU A 83 0.85 6.54 0.02
N ALA A 84 -0.03 5.64 -0.38
CA ALA A 84 -0.49 4.52 0.44
C ALA A 84 0.47 3.33 0.33
N ARG A 85 1.17 2.98 1.41
CA ARG A 85 2.14 1.87 1.43
C ARG A 85 1.50 0.55 1.84
N CYS A 86 1.86 -0.52 1.16
CA CYS A 86 1.31 -1.85 1.41
C CYS A 86 1.60 -2.33 2.83
N ILE A 87 0.57 -2.85 3.51
CA ILE A 87 0.64 -3.37 4.88
C ILE A 87 0.10 -4.81 5.02
N ALA A 88 -0.44 -5.38 3.95
CA ALA A 88 -1.08 -6.70 3.98
C ALA A 88 -0.51 -7.65 2.91
N MET A 89 -0.76 -7.35 1.64
CA MET A 89 -0.43 -8.23 0.53
C MET A 89 1.08 -8.42 0.33
N VAL A 90 1.88 -7.43 0.73
CA VAL A 90 3.35 -7.49 0.63
C VAL A 90 3.94 -8.72 1.33
N VAL A 91 3.35 -9.15 2.46
CA VAL A 91 3.82 -10.34 3.18
C VAL A 91 3.62 -11.60 2.34
N ILE A 92 2.53 -11.68 1.60
CA ILE A 92 2.24 -12.82 0.69
C ILE A 92 3.25 -12.84 -0.46
N TRP A 93 3.46 -11.72 -1.12
CA TRP A 93 4.43 -11.62 -2.22
C TRP A 93 5.85 -11.92 -1.75
N ASN A 94 6.22 -11.41 -0.57
CA ASN A 94 7.51 -11.69 0.06
C ASN A 94 7.70 -13.18 0.34
N ASP A 95 6.69 -13.85 0.88
CA ASP A 95 6.73 -15.27 1.18
C ASP A 95 6.86 -16.12 -0.09
N LEU A 96 6.07 -15.82 -1.12
CA LEU A 96 6.12 -16.51 -2.41
C LEU A 96 7.47 -16.35 -3.10
N ALA A 97 8.10 -15.19 -2.94
CA ALA A 97 9.43 -14.91 -3.48
C ALA A 97 10.59 -15.33 -2.56
N CYS A 98 10.32 -16.08 -1.49
CA CYS A 98 11.31 -16.50 -0.49
C CYS A 98 12.10 -15.33 0.13
N GLY A 99 11.43 -14.22 0.41
CA GLY A 99 12.00 -13.08 1.13
C GLY A 99 12.13 -13.32 2.63
N ASP A 100 12.68 -12.35 3.34
CA ASP A 100 12.84 -12.35 4.80
C ASP A 100 11.52 -11.97 5.48
N ARG A 101 10.83 -12.95 6.10
CA ARG A 101 9.54 -12.76 6.77
C ARG A 101 9.61 -11.83 7.96
N GLU A 102 10.70 -11.90 8.73
CA GLU A 102 10.84 -11.08 9.92
C GLU A 102 11.05 -9.62 9.53
N ALA A 103 11.92 -9.38 8.56
CA ALA A 103 12.13 -8.07 7.99
C ALA A 103 10.84 -7.50 7.39
N ALA A 104 10.09 -8.29 6.60
CA ALA A 104 8.82 -7.87 6.03
C ALA A 104 7.81 -7.45 7.10
N ALA A 105 7.65 -8.25 8.16
CA ALA A 105 6.72 -7.96 9.24
C ALA A 105 7.03 -6.64 9.96
N VAL A 106 8.30 -6.33 10.09
CA VAL A 106 8.75 -5.08 10.73
C VAL A 106 8.59 -3.87 9.82
N LEU A 107 8.97 -4.00 8.54
CA LEU A 107 8.77 -2.92 7.57
C LEU A 107 7.28 -2.60 7.40
N VAL A 108 6.42 -3.61 7.42
CA VAL A 108 4.95 -3.45 7.43
C VAL A 108 4.47 -2.70 8.68
N ALA A 109 4.96 -3.09 9.86
CA ALA A 109 4.61 -2.40 11.11
C ALA A 109 5.03 -0.92 11.07
N LEU A 110 6.24 -0.65 10.59
CA LEU A 110 6.74 0.71 10.42
C LEU A 110 5.90 1.51 9.44
N ASN A 111 5.60 0.94 8.26
CA ASN A 111 4.74 1.59 7.26
C ASN A 111 3.34 1.88 7.82
N SER A 112 2.76 0.96 8.61
CA SER A 112 1.44 1.15 9.20
C SER A 112 1.38 2.36 10.14
N VAL A 113 2.40 2.53 10.99
CA VAL A 113 2.50 3.67 11.90
C VAL A 113 2.79 4.96 11.13
N PHE A 114 3.76 4.90 10.22
CA PHE A 114 4.20 6.08 9.47
C PHE A 114 3.07 6.64 8.57
N GLN A 115 2.25 5.77 7.97
CA GLN A 115 1.10 6.20 7.16
C GLN A 115 0.13 7.08 7.96
N VAL A 116 -0.22 6.71 9.19
CA VAL A 116 -1.15 7.51 10.01
C VAL A 116 -0.61 8.93 10.23
N ILE A 117 0.71 9.05 10.41
CA ILE A 117 1.36 10.33 10.73
C ILE A 117 1.59 11.17 9.47
N ALA A 118 2.12 10.55 8.41
CA ALA A 118 2.67 11.27 7.27
C ALA A 118 1.70 11.43 6.08
N PHE A 119 0.69 10.56 5.95
CA PHE A 119 -0.15 10.49 4.75
C PHE A 119 -0.84 11.82 4.42
N ALA A 120 -1.45 12.48 5.42
CA ALA A 120 -2.15 13.75 5.20
C ALA A 120 -1.19 14.87 4.79
N GLY A 121 -0.02 14.96 5.44
CA GLY A 121 1.01 15.94 5.10
C GLY A 121 1.60 15.73 3.72
N LEU A 122 1.87 14.47 3.36
CA LEU A 122 2.33 14.11 2.01
C LEU A 122 1.22 14.32 0.97
N GLY A 123 -0.04 14.03 1.30
CA GLY A 123 -1.19 14.31 0.45
C GLY A 123 -1.26 15.80 0.10
N TRP A 124 -1.22 16.66 1.11
CA TRP A 124 -1.16 18.10 0.89
C TRP A 124 0.07 18.51 0.06
N PHE A 125 1.23 17.95 0.36
CA PHE A 125 2.46 18.27 -0.37
C PHE A 125 2.37 17.92 -1.85
N TYR A 126 1.99 16.68 -2.19
CA TYR A 126 1.95 16.21 -3.58
C TYR A 126 0.73 16.67 -4.37
N LEU A 127 -0.39 16.97 -3.73
CA LEU A 127 -1.60 17.42 -4.41
C LEU A 127 -1.73 18.94 -4.50
N VAL A 128 -1.12 19.68 -3.56
CA VAL A 128 -1.31 21.15 -3.46
C VAL A 128 0.03 21.88 -3.59
N ALA A 129 0.97 21.63 -2.66
CA ALA A 129 2.18 22.43 -2.56
C ALA A 129 3.13 22.24 -3.75
N LEU A 130 3.47 21.00 -4.08
CA LEU A 130 4.43 20.69 -5.13
C LEU A 130 3.94 21.10 -6.53
N PRO A 131 2.68 20.81 -6.92
CA PRO A 131 2.14 21.33 -8.19
C PRO A 131 2.17 22.84 -8.26
N GLY A 132 1.77 23.53 -7.16
CA GLY A 132 1.82 25.00 -7.09
C GLY A 132 3.24 25.56 -7.29
N TRP A 133 4.26 24.95 -6.68
CA TRP A 133 5.66 25.35 -6.85
C TRP A 133 6.20 25.10 -8.28
N LEU A 134 5.69 24.06 -8.93
CA LEU A 134 6.08 23.70 -10.31
C LEU A 134 5.28 24.48 -11.37
N GLY A 135 4.32 25.31 -10.95
CA GLY A 135 3.43 26.04 -11.88
C GLY A 135 2.50 25.11 -12.68
N LEU A 136 2.17 23.95 -12.13
CA LEU A 136 1.27 22.98 -12.74
C LEU A 136 -0.18 23.38 -12.46
N ASP A 137 -1.06 23.17 -13.44
CA ASP A 137 -2.47 23.52 -13.30
C ASP A 137 -3.19 22.55 -12.35
N THR A 138 -3.63 23.10 -11.22
CA THR A 138 -4.43 22.38 -10.22
C THR A 138 -5.90 22.82 -10.24
N ALA A 139 -6.34 23.53 -11.28
CA ALA A 139 -7.71 24.00 -11.40
C ALA A 139 -8.71 22.83 -11.28
N GLY A 140 -9.66 22.98 -10.38
CA GLY A 140 -10.69 21.97 -10.09
C GLY A 140 -10.35 20.98 -8.98
N LEU A 141 -9.16 21.03 -8.38
CA LEU A 141 -8.80 20.23 -7.20
C LEU A 141 -9.06 21.04 -5.92
N ASP A 142 -10.26 20.94 -5.39
CA ASP A 142 -10.59 21.47 -4.05
C ASP A 142 -10.29 20.39 -2.99
N VAL A 143 -9.01 20.19 -2.69
CA VAL A 143 -8.55 19.16 -1.77
C VAL A 143 -8.28 19.76 -0.41
N SER A 144 -9.15 19.46 0.54
CA SER A 144 -8.94 19.79 1.94
C SER A 144 -7.97 18.83 2.60
N SER A 145 -6.83 19.33 3.08
CA SER A 145 -5.88 18.53 3.88
C SER A 145 -6.53 17.92 5.12
N TRP A 146 -7.57 18.61 5.65
CA TRP A 146 -8.33 18.10 6.79
C TRP A 146 -9.19 16.89 6.43
N ASP A 147 -9.82 16.87 5.25
CA ASP A 147 -10.64 15.75 4.81
C ASP A 147 -9.78 14.50 4.55
N ILE A 148 -8.59 14.68 3.98
CA ILE A 148 -7.59 13.60 3.86
C ILE A 148 -7.18 13.10 5.25
N ALA A 149 -6.83 14.00 6.17
CA ALA A 149 -6.41 13.63 7.52
C ALA A 149 -7.51 12.88 8.29
N ARG A 150 -8.74 13.36 8.20
CA ARG A 150 -9.92 12.73 8.80
C ARG A 150 -10.14 11.33 8.24
N SER A 151 -10.08 11.17 6.93
CA SER A 151 -10.24 9.88 6.25
C SER A 151 -9.18 8.88 6.69
N VAL A 152 -7.91 9.30 6.73
CA VAL A 152 -6.81 8.45 7.21
C VAL A 152 -6.97 8.07 8.67
N LEU A 153 -7.38 9.00 9.53
CA LEU A 153 -7.62 8.72 10.95
C LEU A 153 -8.77 7.71 11.15
N ILE A 154 -9.85 7.83 10.38
CA ILE A 154 -10.99 6.91 10.47
C ILE A 154 -10.64 5.53 9.91
N PHE A 155 -10.13 5.45 8.67
CA PHE A 155 -9.99 4.18 7.96
C PHE A 155 -8.68 3.45 8.24
N LEU A 156 -7.67 4.15 8.77
CA LEU A 156 -6.41 3.55 9.18
C LEU A 156 -6.15 3.72 10.68
N GLY A 157 -6.29 4.92 11.22
CA GLY A 157 -5.97 5.23 12.61
C GLY A 157 -6.83 4.45 13.61
N VAL A 158 -8.16 4.43 13.41
CA VAL A 158 -9.08 3.68 14.27
C VAL A 158 -8.81 2.17 14.22
N PRO A 159 -8.71 1.50 13.04
CA PRO A 159 -8.35 0.08 12.99
C PRO A 159 -6.94 -0.22 13.52
N LEU A 160 -5.98 0.68 13.33
CA LEU A 160 -4.63 0.55 13.87
C LEU A 160 -4.65 0.53 15.41
N LEU A 161 -5.33 1.51 16.01
CA LEU A 161 -5.48 1.60 17.45
C LEU A 161 -6.23 0.38 17.99
N ALA A 162 -7.34 -0.01 17.36
CA ALA A 162 -8.11 -1.19 17.73
C ALA A 162 -7.24 -2.47 17.64
N GLY A 163 -6.49 -2.66 16.56
CA GLY A 163 -5.59 -3.79 16.37
C GLY A 163 -4.48 -3.83 17.42
N TYR A 164 -3.86 -2.68 17.70
CA TYR A 164 -2.83 -2.55 18.75
C TYR A 164 -3.40 -2.88 20.14
N LEU A 165 -4.52 -2.30 20.52
CA LEU A 165 -5.15 -2.54 21.81
C LEU A 165 -5.60 -4.00 21.97
N THR A 166 -6.21 -4.57 20.92
CA THR A 166 -6.64 -5.98 20.93
C THR A 166 -5.44 -6.92 21.09
N ARG A 167 -4.31 -6.65 20.41
CA ARG A 167 -3.08 -7.42 20.59
C ARG A 167 -2.54 -7.29 21.99
N ARG A 168 -2.37 -6.06 22.48
CA ARG A 168 -1.80 -5.79 23.80
C ARG A 168 -2.61 -6.42 24.94
N PHE A 169 -3.94 -6.25 24.91
CA PHE A 169 -4.81 -6.82 25.93
C PHE A 169 -5.04 -8.32 25.75
N GLY A 170 -5.19 -8.79 24.51
CA GLY A 170 -5.36 -10.21 24.19
C GLY A 170 -4.13 -11.05 24.59
N GLU A 171 -2.94 -10.58 24.28
CA GLU A 171 -1.69 -11.25 24.67
C GLU A 171 -1.47 -11.22 26.19
N ARG A 172 -1.86 -10.13 26.86
CA ARG A 172 -1.77 -10.04 28.34
C ARG A 172 -2.77 -10.95 29.04
N ALA A 173 -4.01 -11.05 28.54
CA ALA A 173 -5.08 -11.79 29.19
C ALA A 173 -5.04 -13.29 28.94
N LYS A 174 -4.66 -13.71 27.72
CA LYS A 174 -4.72 -15.11 27.26
C LYS A 174 -3.41 -15.66 26.71
N GLY A 175 -2.39 -14.84 26.68
CA GLY A 175 -1.04 -15.20 26.16
C GLY A 175 -0.93 -15.09 24.63
N ARG A 176 0.32 -14.97 24.20
CA ARG A 176 0.68 -14.79 22.78
C ARG A 176 0.25 -15.96 21.90
N VAL A 177 0.43 -17.19 22.37
CA VAL A 177 0.06 -18.40 21.62
C VAL A 177 -1.43 -18.42 21.30
N TRP A 178 -2.27 -18.06 22.27
CA TRP A 178 -3.72 -17.94 22.05
C TRP A 178 -4.04 -16.87 21.03
N TYR A 179 -3.38 -15.70 21.12
CA TYR A 179 -3.61 -14.59 20.21
C TYR A 179 -3.25 -14.98 18.75
N GLU A 180 -2.04 -15.53 18.54
CA GLU A 180 -1.53 -15.86 17.22
C GLU A 180 -2.19 -17.11 16.60
N GLN A 181 -2.52 -18.14 17.42
CA GLN A 181 -3.01 -19.43 16.90
C GLN A 181 -4.54 -19.59 16.96
N ARG A 182 -5.25 -18.84 17.79
CA ARG A 182 -6.70 -18.94 17.91
C ARG A 182 -7.44 -17.67 17.52
N PHE A 183 -6.97 -16.50 17.94
CA PHE A 183 -7.66 -15.24 17.69
C PHE A 183 -7.43 -14.76 16.25
N LEU A 184 -6.17 -14.60 15.82
CA LEU A 184 -5.85 -14.11 14.47
C LEU A 184 -6.42 -14.99 13.33
N PRO A 185 -6.39 -16.34 13.40
CA PRO A 185 -7.03 -17.16 12.38
C PRO A 185 -8.55 -17.00 12.30
N ARG A 186 -9.22 -16.63 13.41
CA ARG A 186 -10.67 -16.40 13.42
C ARG A 186 -11.06 -15.06 12.80
N ILE A 187 -10.27 -14.02 13.05
CA ILE A 187 -10.57 -12.69 12.49
C ILE A 187 -9.98 -12.51 11.09
N GLY A 188 -8.95 -13.27 10.73
CA GLY A 188 -8.25 -13.16 9.44
C GLY A 188 -9.18 -13.21 8.21
N PRO A 189 -10.14 -14.13 8.13
CA PRO A 189 -11.09 -14.22 7.01
C PRO A 189 -11.93 -12.96 6.79
N PHE A 190 -12.21 -12.18 7.86
CA PHE A 190 -12.97 -10.94 7.73
C PHE A 190 -12.26 -9.89 6.89
N ALA A 191 -10.92 -9.90 6.82
CA ALA A 191 -10.18 -9.05 5.91
C ALA A 191 -10.54 -9.36 4.44
N LEU A 192 -10.58 -10.64 4.09
CA LEU A 192 -10.96 -11.08 2.75
C LEU A 192 -12.44 -10.79 2.46
N TYR A 193 -13.33 -11.06 3.40
CA TYR A 193 -14.76 -10.78 3.21
C TYR A 193 -15.03 -9.30 3.06
N GLY A 194 -14.40 -8.45 3.89
CA GLY A 194 -14.50 -7.00 3.76
C GLY A 194 -13.94 -6.50 2.41
N LEU A 195 -12.81 -7.04 1.96
CA LEU A 195 -12.23 -6.72 0.66
C LEU A 195 -13.17 -7.09 -0.49
N LEU A 196 -13.64 -8.34 -0.52
CA LEU A 196 -14.54 -8.81 -1.58
C LEU A 196 -15.85 -8.03 -1.59
N PHE A 197 -16.43 -7.77 -0.42
CA PHE A 197 -17.63 -6.95 -0.28
C PHE A 197 -17.42 -5.54 -0.84
N THR A 198 -16.33 -4.88 -0.46
CA THR A 198 -15.99 -3.53 -0.93
C THR A 198 -15.78 -3.53 -2.44
N ILE A 199 -15.02 -4.49 -2.98
CA ILE A 199 -14.77 -4.61 -4.43
C ILE A 199 -16.10 -4.81 -5.17
N VAL A 200 -16.95 -5.73 -4.74
CA VAL A 200 -18.25 -5.99 -5.41
C VAL A 200 -19.12 -4.73 -5.43
N ILE A 201 -19.19 -3.99 -4.32
CA ILE A 201 -19.97 -2.75 -4.27
C ILE A 201 -19.37 -1.69 -5.18
N LEU A 202 -18.05 -1.48 -5.16
CA LEU A 202 -17.39 -0.49 -6.00
C LEU A 202 -17.57 -0.82 -7.49
N PHE A 203 -17.40 -2.08 -7.88
CA PHE A 203 -17.68 -2.50 -9.26
C PHE A 203 -19.16 -2.35 -9.65
N ALA A 204 -20.08 -2.62 -8.72
CA ALA A 204 -21.50 -2.42 -8.96
C ALA A 204 -21.88 -0.95 -9.14
N LEU A 205 -21.17 -0.03 -8.49
CA LEU A 205 -21.42 1.41 -8.57
C LEU A 205 -20.64 2.09 -9.70
N GLN A 206 -19.47 1.59 -10.06
CA GLN A 206 -18.60 2.16 -11.08
C GLN A 206 -18.56 1.33 -12.38
N GLY A 207 -19.31 0.22 -12.45
CA GLY A 207 -19.30 -0.70 -13.59
C GLY A 207 -19.63 -0.02 -14.93
N ASP A 208 -20.60 0.89 -14.93
CA ASP A 208 -20.96 1.67 -16.12
C ASP A 208 -19.80 2.58 -16.57
N GLN A 209 -19.06 3.16 -15.64
CA GLN A 209 -17.91 4.01 -15.93
C GLN A 209 -16.74 3.19 -16.50
N ILE A 210 -16.46 2.03 -15.91
CA ILE A 210 -15.41 1.10 -16.38
C ILE A 210 -15.72 0.59 -17.78
N THR A 211 -16.96 0.23 -18.05
CA THR A 211 -17.36 -0.34 -19.36
C THR A 211 -17.53 0.71 -20.45
N SER A 212 -17.91 1.94 -20.09
CA SER A 212 -18.07 3.05 -21.05
C SER A 212 -16.75 3.74 -21.41
N GLN A 213 -15.72 3.63 -20.55
CA GLN A 213 -14.43 4.31 -20.72
C GLN A 213 -13.23 3.34 -20.63
N PRO A 214 -13.18 2.27 -21.45
CA PRO A 214 -12.12 1.25 -21.34
C PRO A 214 -10.71 1.80 -21.65
N LEU A 215 -10.63 2.84 -22.49
CA LEU A 215 -9.35 3.51 -22.79
C LEU A 215 -8.81 4.26 -21.59
N ASP A 216 -9.64 4.89 -20.78
CA ASP A 216 -9.19 5.58 -19.57
C ASP A 216 -8.72 4.60 -18.51
N VAL A 217 -9.39 3.45 -18.36
CA VAL A 217 -8.92 2.35 -17.51
C VAL A 217 -7.55 1.84 -17.96
N ALA A 218 -7.35 1.68 -19.28
CA ALA A 218 -6.04 1.30 -19.83
C ALA A 218 -4.98 2.38 -19.57
N ARG A 219 -5.35 3.67 -19.66
CA ARG A 219 -4.45 4.79 -19.36
C ARG A 219 -4.06 4.84 -17.88
N ILE A 220 -4.98 4.54 -16.95
CA ILE A 220 -4.67 4.41 -15.52
C ILE A 220 -3.69 3.26 -15.26
N ALA A 221 -3.79 2.17 -16.02
CA ALA A 221 -2.91 1.01 -15.87
C ALA A 221 -1.44 1.30 -16.21
N LEU A 222 -1.18 2.19 -17.18
CA LEU A 222 0.19 2.49 -17.65
C LEU A 222 1.12 3.04 -16.55
N PRO A 223 0.76 4.11 -15.82
CA PRO A 223 1.59 4.60 -14.72
C PRO A 223 1.76 3.56 -13.60
N LEU A 224 0.75 2.74 -13.32
CA LEU A 224 0.84 1.66 -12.32
C LEU A 224 1.84 0.57 -12.75
N LEU A 225 1.77 0.11 -14.01
CA LEU A 225 2.71 -0.86 -14.56
C LEU A 225 4.15 -0.34 -14.49
N ALA A 226 4.37 0.89 -14.95
CA ALA A 226 5.67 1.54 -14.89
C ALA A 226 6.17 1.69 -13.45
N TYR A 227 5.28 2.11 -12.54
CA TYR A 227 5.59 2.25 -11.12
C TYR A 227 6.04 0.94 -10.49
N PHE A 228 5.28 -0.14 -10.63
CA PHE A 228 5.63 -1.45 -10.07
C PHE A 228 6.97 -1.97 -10.62
N ALA A 229 7.17 -1.86 -11.93
CA ALA A 229 8.40 -2.32 -12.58
C ALA A 229 9.62 -1.52 -12.08
N ILE A 230 9.53 -0.19 -12.06
CA ILE A 230 10.64 0.69 -11.67
C ILE A 230 10.94 0.56 -10.18
N MET A 231 9.90 0.59 -9.32
CA MET A 231 10.09 0.49 -7.88
C MET A 231 10.67 -0.86 -7.47
N TRP A 232 10.14 -1.95 -8.04
CA TRP A 232 10.65 -3.27 -7.75
C TRP A 232 12.10 -3.44 -8.24
N ALA A 233 12.37 -3.15 -9.51
CA ALA A 233 13.69 -3.33 -10.12
C ALA A 233 14.75 -2.43 -9.47
N GLY A 234 14.40 -1.16 -9.23
CA GLY A 234 15.26 -0.19 -8.54
C GLY A 234 15.60 -0.63 -7.12
N SER A 235 14.60 -1.04 -6.35
CA SER A 235 14.78 -1.47 -4.96
C SER A 235 15.53 -2.80 -4.84
N PHE A 236 15.24 -3.76 -5.73
CA PHE A 236 15.94 -5.04 -5.78
C PHE A 236 17.42 -4.86 -6.14
N THR A 237 17.69 -4.02 -7.14
CA THR A 237 19.06 -3.68 -7.56
C THR A 237 19.79 -2.90 -6.47
N LEU A 238 19.13 -1.95 -5.81
CA LEU A 238 19.69 -1.21 -4.68
C LEU A 238 20.07 -2.17 -3.54
N GLY A 239 19.17 -3.07 -3.15
CA GLY A 239 19.45 -4.07 -2.12
C GLY A 239 20.68 -4.90 -2.44
N LYS A 240 20.81 -5.38 -3.69
CA LYS A 240 22.00 -6.09 -4.15
C LYS A 240 23.26 -5.23 -4.09
N ARG A 241 23.21 -3.98 -4.52
CA ARG A 241 24.37 -3.04 -4.48
C ARG A 241 24.79 -2.70 -3.06
N LEU A 242 23.86 -2.67 -2.13
CA LEU A 242 24.13 -2.46 -0.70
C LEU A 242 24.66 -3.73 -0.01
N GLY A 243 24.80 -4.85 -0.73
CA GLY A 243 25.30 -6.12 -0.15
C GLY A 243 24.24 -6.86 0.69
N LEU A 244 22.96 -6.51 0.59
CA LEU A 244 21.89 -7.24 1.25
C LEU A 244 21.77 -8.66 0.65
N SER A 245 21.39 -9.63 1.48
CA SER A 245 21.06 -10.97 1.00
C SER A 245 19.92 -10.94 -0.01
N TYR A 246 19.75 -12.03 -0.79
CA TYR A 246 18.61 -12.19 -1.67
C TYR A 246 17.28 -11.97 -0.94
N GLN A 247 17.13 -12.59 0.23
CA GLN A 247 15.91 -12.51 1.03
C GLN A 247 15.57 -11.05 1.41
N ARG A 248 16.54 -10.29 1.89
CA ARG A 248 16.36 -8.89 2.29
C ARG A 248 16.16 -7.95 1.09
N SER A 249 16.87 -8.21 -0.02
CA SER A 249 16.67 -7.45 -1.26
C SER A 249 15.27 -7.66 -1.83
N THR A 250 14.77 -8.89 -1.77
CA THR A 250 13.40 -9.26 -2.15
C THR A 250 12.38 -8.56 -1.26
N THR A 251 12.58 -8.60 0.06
CA THR A 251 11.73 -7.90 1.02
C THR A 251 11.68 -6.40 0.75
N LEU A 252 12.84 -5.78 0.53
CA LEU A 252 12.93 -4.35 0.21
C LEU A 252 12.15 -4.03 -1.08
N ALA A 253 12.32 -4.85 -2.13
CA ALA A 253 11.70 -4.64 -3.43
C ALA A 253 10.16 -4.72 -3.36
N PHE A 254 9.61 -5.77 -2.73
CA PHE A 254 8.16 -5.89 -2.61
C PHE A 254 7.55 -4.87 -1.67
N THR A 255 8.25 -4.51 -0.58
CA THR A 255 7.79 -3.47 0.34
C THR A 255 7.75 -2.10 -0.35
N ALA A 256 8.71 -1.80 -1.21
CA ALA A 256 8.77 -0.54 -1.94
C ALA A 256 7.78 -0.48 -3.13
N ALA A 257 7.54 -1.61 -3.80
CA ALA A 257 6.65 -1.66 -4.96
C ALA A 257 5.17 -1.69 -4.58
N GLY A 258 4.79 -2.42 -3.51
CA GLY A 258 3.38 -2.60 -3.15
C GLY A 258 2.72 -1.35 -2.58
N ASN A 259 1.44 -1.17 -2.92
CA ASN A 259 0.60 -0.08 -2.44
C ASN A 259 -0.55 -0.60 -1.57
N ASN A 260 -1.14 0.26 -0.78
CA ASN A 260 -2.35 0.00 0.01
C ASN A 260 -3.54 0.60 -0.72
N PHE A 261 -4.05 -0.13 -1.71
CA PHE A 261 -5.19 0.33 -2.50
C PHE A 261 -6.44 0.49 -1.65
N GLU A 262 -6.60 -0.34 -0.63
CA GLU A 262 -7.75 -0.28 0.27
C GLU A 262 -7.80 1.07 1.01
N LEU A 263 -6.67 1.54 1.52
CA LEU A 263 -6.59 2.86 2.12
C LEU A 263 -6.77 3.96 1.09
N ALA A 264 -6.14 3.82 -0.08
CA ALA A 264 -6.26 4.82 -1.15
C ALA A 264 -7.71 4.97 -1.61
N ILE A 265 -8.42 3.85 -1.81
CA ILE A 265 -9.86 3.86 -2.13
C ILE A 265 -10.66 4.50 -1.00
N ALA A 266 -10.39 4.14 0.26
CA ALA A 266 -11.09 4.70 1.40
C ALA A 266 -10.94 6.23 1.47
N VAL A 267 -9.72 6.73 1.28
CA VAL A 267 -9.44 8.18 1.25
C VAL A 267 -10.10 8.84 0.05
N ALA A 268 -9.97 8.25 -1.16
CA ALA A 268 -10.56 8.81 -2.38
C ALA A 268 -12.08 8.89 -2.28
N VAL A 269 -12.74 7.80 -1.86
CA VAL A 269 -14.20 7.76 -1.66
C VAL A 269 -14.66 8.77 -0.62
N ALA A 270 -13.95 8.88 0.50
CA ALA A 270 -14.31 9.77 1.59
C ALA A 270 -14.09 11.26 1.26
N THR A 271 -13.10 11.55 0.40
CA THR A 271 -12.74 12.94 0.05
C THR A 271 -13.47 13.44 -1.19
N PHE A 272 -13.61 12.59 -2.22
CA PHE A 272 -14.12 12.99 -3.55
C PHE A 272 -15.47 12.34 -3.89
N GLY A 273 -15.89 11.36 -3.12
CA GLY A 273 -17.11 10.60 -3.38
C GLY A 273 -16.87 9.27 -4.10
N ILE A 274 -17.89 8.41 -4.05
CA ILE A 274 -17.79 7.03 -4.50
C ILE A 274 -17.75 6.88 -6.02
N THR A 275 -18.33 7.82 -6.76
CA THR A 275 -18.38 7.83 -8.22
C THR A 275 -17.29 8.68 -8.86
N SER A 276 -16.34 9.17 -8.05
CA SER A 276 -15.25 10.01 -8.54
C SER A 276 -14.23 9.24 -9.37
N GLY A 277 -13.53 9.92 -10.26
CA GLY A 277 -12.41 9.37 -11.01
C GLY A 277 -11.23 8.96 -10.11
N GLU A 278 -11.03 9.67 -9.00
CA GLU A 278 -10.04 9.33 -7.97
C GLU A 278 -10.32 7.96 -7.33
N ALA A 279 -11.57 7.68 -7.01
CA ALA A 279 -11.98 6.38 -6.48
C ALA A 279 -11.80 5.27 -7.54
N LEU A 280 -12.15 5.55 -8.82
CA LEU A 280 -11.95 4.61 -9.91
C LEU A 280 -10.48 4.24 -10.11
N ALA A 281 -9.57 5.21 -10.06
CA ALA A 281 -8.13 4.94 -10.14
C ALA A 281 -7.66 3.98 -9.03
N GLY A 282 -8.20 4.14 -7.82
CA GLY A 282 -7.94 3.21 -6.71
C GLY A 282 -8.47 1.80 -6.97
N VAL A 283 -9.66 1.66 -7.58
CA VAL A 283 -10.30 0.36 -7.87
C VAL A 283 -9.58 -0.41 -8.99
N VAL A 284 -9.09 0.30 -10.00
CA VAL A 284 -8.28 -0.30 -11.09
C VAL A 284 -6.96 -0.86 -10.55
N GLY A 285 -6.42 -0.25 -9.48
CA GLY A 285 -5.13 -0.60 -8.92
C GLY A 285 -4.93 -2.08 -8.61
N PRO A 286 -5.75 -2.73 -7.78
CA PRO A 286 -5.61 -4.16 -7.46
C PRO A 286 -5.67 -5.08 -8.67
N LEU A 287 -6.43 -4.72 -9.71
CA LEU A 287 -6.52 -5.49 -10.95
C LEU A 287 -5.19 -5.54 -11.69
N ILE A 288 -4.40 -4.48 -11.57
CA ILE A 288 -3.07 -4.39 -12.17
C ILE A 288 -1.99 -4.92 -11.23
N GLU A 289 -2.09 -4.59 -9.93
CA GLU A 289 -1.09 -5.00 -8.93
C GLU A 289 -0.92 -6.51 -8.87
N VAL A 290 -2.02 -7.25 -8.74
CA VAL A 290 -1.95 -8.70 -8.48
C VAL A 290 -1.22 -9.44 -9.61
N PRO A 291 -1.58 -9.34 -10.89
CA PRO A 291 -0.87 -10.04 -11.96
C PRO A 291 0.58 -9.57 -12.10
N VAL A 292 0.85 -8.29 -11.90
CA VAL A 292 2.22 -7.74 -12.00
C VAL A 292 3.10 -8.25 -10.86
N LEU A 293 2.64 -8.20 -9.62
CA LEU A 293 3.44 -8.67 -8.48
C LEU A 293 3.63 -10.17 -8.51
N VAL A 294 2.66 -10.95 -9.01
CA VAL A 294 2.85 -12.39 -9.29
C VAL A 294 3.97 -12.59 -10.32
N ALA A 295 3.98 -11.85 -11.41
CA ALA A 295 5.06 -11.92 -12.40
C ALA A 295 6.42 -11.56 -11.77
N LEU A 296 6.46 -10.52 -10.94
CA LEU A 296 7.67 -10.09 -10.23
C LEU A 296 8.15 -11.11 -9.18
N VAL A 297 7.26 -11.93 -8.60
CA VAL A 297 7.66 -13.09 -7.78
C VAL A 297 8.50 -14.06 -8.62
N TYR A 298 8.04 -14.43 -9.82
CA TYR A 298 8.82 -15.32 -10.70
C TYR A 298 10.14 -14.69 -11.15
N VAL A 299 10.14 -13.39 -11.45
CA VAL A 299 11.37 -12.65 -11.77
C VAL A 299 12.35 -12.66 -10.59
N SER A 300 11.86 -12.47 -9.36
CA SER A 300 12.67 -12.55 -8.14
C SER A 300 13.35 -13.92 -8.02
N LEU A 301 12.56 -14.99 -8.13
CA LEU A 301 13.06 -16.37 -8.03
C LEU A 301 14.10 -16.68 -9.11
N ALA A 302 13.88 -16.22 -10.34
CA ALA A 302 14.84 -16.37 -11.44
C ALA A 302 16.13 -15.56 -11.21
N ALA A 303 16.05 -14.44 -10.51
CA ALA A 303 17.20 -13.58 -10.19
C ALA A 303 18.02 -14.07 -8.96
N ARG A 304 17.54 -15.07 -8.21
CA ARG A 304 18.22 -15.62 -7.02
C ARG A 304 19.69 -16.03 -7.26
N PRO A 305 20.06 -16.68 -8.39
CA PRO A 305 21.45 -17.03 -8.64
C PRO A 305 22.42 -15.85 -8.76
N LEU A 306 21.92 -14.64 -9.01
CA LEU A 306 22.73 -13.44 -9.08
C LEU A 306 23.35 -13.04 -7.74
N PHE A 307 22.82 -13.54 -6.61
CA PHE A 307 23.30 -13.29 -5.26
C PHE A 307 24.32 -14.36 -4.79
N THR A 308 24.32 -15.55 -5.36
CA THR A 308 25.23 -16.64 -4.98
C THR A 308 26.61 -16.53 -5.62
N ARG A 309 26.75 -15.71 -6.67
CA ARG A 309 28.02 -15.54 -7.41
C ARG A 309 29.01 -14.54 -6.78
N SER A 310 28.68 -13.89 -5.67
CA SER A 310 29.53 -12.84 -5.07
C SER A 310 30.42 -13.33 -3.90
N SER A 311 30.44 -14.62 -3.56
CA SER A 311 31.40 -15.16 -2.61
C SER A 311 32.67 -15.61 -3.37
N PRO A 312 33.85 -15.00 -3.15
CA PRO A 312 35.10 -15.51 -3.71
C PRO A 312 35.35 -16.90 -3.11
N PRO A 313 35.98 -17.83 -3.87
CA PRO A 313 36.32 -19.15 -3.35
C PRO A 313 37.24 -18.95 -2.13
N SER A 314 36.89 -19.58 -1.01
CA SER A 314 37.77 -19.63 0.17
C SER A 314 39.09 -20.19 -0.29
N LYS A 315 40.17 -19.39 -0.21
CA LYS A 315 41.55 -19.91 -0.39
C LYS A 315 41.74 -21.02 0.64
N GLY A 316 41.76 -22.24 0.14
CA GLY A 316 42.10 -23.38 0.94
C GLY A 316 43.47 -23.14 1.60
N SER A 317 43.52 -23.22 2.91
CA SER A 317 44.75 -23.34 3.67
C SER A 317 45.35 -24.70 3.36
N SER A 318 46.36 -24.68 2.52
CA SER A 318 47.37 -25.77 2.45
C SER A 318 48.34 -25.68 3.61
#